data_dacfcd26d68bdf6b9e322362fcde1840
#
_entry.id   dacfcd26d68bdf6b9e322362fcde1840
#
_cell.length_a   1.000
_cell.length_b   1.000
_cell.length_c   1.000
_cell.angle_alpha   90.00
_cell.angle_beta   90.00
_cell.angle_gamma   90.00
#
_symmetry.space_group_name_H-M   'P 1'
#
loop_
_entity.id
_entity.type
_entity.pdbx_description
1 polymer ?
#
loop_
_entity_poly.entity_id
_entity_poly.type
_entity_poly.pdbx_seq_one_letter_code
_entity_poly.pdbx_strand_id
1 'polypeptide(L)'
;MEEKLNMGKKERTRGKILAMVVERQITLKQAAIKMQVCYRQAKRIYKRYLEQGDKGLLHKSLGKPSSKRVDENIKKKCLELYAEKYHDFGPTLAAEKLEELDGIKINHETLRRLLIKAGLWSRKRRRNIHRSRRERRECFGQMLQFDGSHHKWFEQRGPKCCLMNIVDDATGMTQSFLTEQETTEAAMRLLWGWIDCHGIPQAVCCDKKNAYVITREPTMSEIIKNVRPKTPFQKACEKLGIQIIVAHSAQSKGRVERNHGVYQDRFVKELRLAKINTIEKANAFLQKAYLPKINTKFAIAPL
;
A
#
# COMPACT_ATOMS: atom_id res chain seq x y z
N MET A 1 -38.26 -6.01 -37.96
CA MET A 1 -37.91 -5.47 -36.58
C MET A 1 -36.81 -4.44 -36.75
N GLU A 2 -37.07 -3.16 -36.44
CA GLU A 2 -36.07 -2.12 -36.46
C GLU A 2 -35.10 -2.36 -35.29
N GLU A 3 -33.83 -2.55 -35.62
CA GLU A 3 -32.75 -2.69 -34.67
C GLU A 3 -32.54 -1.37 -33.94
N LYS A 4 -32.89 -1.28 -32.64
CA LYS A 4 -32.63 -0.08 -31.80
C LYS A 4 -31.11 0.14 -31.64
N LEU A 5 -30.61 1.15 -32.36
CA LEU A 5 -29.22 1.58 -32.25
C LEU A 5 -29.00 2.41 -30.97
N ASN A 6 -28.18 1.90 -30.05
CA ASN A 6 -27.83 2.63 -28.82
C ASN A 6 -26.70 3.63 -29.12
N MET A 7 -27.06 4.87 -29.46
CA MET A 7 -26.15 5.95 -29.82
C MET A 7 -25.94 6.94 -28.67
N GLY A 8 -24.72 7.24 -28.35
CA GLY A 8 -24.37 8.30 -27.41
C GLY A 8 -24.64 9.71 -27.95
N LYS A 9 -24.50 10.73 -27.09
CA LYS A 9 -24.69 12.15 -27.49
C LYS A 9 -23.78 12.57 -28.66
N LYS A 10 -22.53 12.10 -28.65
CA LYS A 10 -21.50 12.40 -29.66
C LYS A 10 -21.86 11.82 -31.02
N GLU A 11 -22.31 10.57 -31.06
CA GLU A 11 -22.71 9.90 -32.30
C GLU A 11 -23.96 10.53 -32.90
N ARG A 12 -24.95 10.84 -32.08
CA ARG A 12 -26.19 11.56 -32.51
C ARG A 12 -25.87 12.94 -33.09
N THR A 13 -24.98 13.71 -32.45
CA THR A 13 -24.55 15.02 -32.95
C THR A 13 -23.83 14.88 -34.30
N ARG A 14 -22.99 13.87 -34.45
CA ARG A 14 -22.30 13.57 -35.72
C ARG A 14 -23.27 13.20 -36.82
N GLY A 15 -24.27 12.38 -36.53
CA GLY A 15 -25.34 12.02 -37.48
C GLY A 15 -26.05 13.25 -38.00
N LYS A 16 -26.49 14.15 -37.12
CA LYS A 16 -27.15 15.40 -37.51
C LYS A 16 -26.26 16.27 -38.42
N ILE A 17 -24.99 16.43 -38.09
CA ILE A 17 -24.04 17.25 -38.86
C ILE A 17 -23.79 16.59 -40.25
N LEU A 18 -23.67 15.28 -40.30
CA LEU A 18 -23.41 14.57 -41.58
C LEU A 18 -24.66 14.51 -42.45
N ALA A 19 -25.85 14.45 -41.91
CA ALA A 19 -27.09 14.60 -42.67
C ALA A 19 -27.11 15.95 -43.42
N MET A 20 -26.73 17.04 -42.77
CA MET A 20 -26.61 18.38 -43.41
C MET A 20 -25.57 18.39 -44.56
N VAL A 21 -24.52 17.55 -44.47
CA VAL A 21 -23.54 17.41 -45.60
C VAL A 21 -24.17 16.65 -46.74
N VAL A 22 -24.93 15.61 -46.50
CA VAL A 22 -25.63 14.82 -47.51
C VAL A 22 -26.66 15.71 -48.23
N GLU A 23 -27.39 16.53 -47.50
CA GLU A 23 -28.37 17.50 -48.02
C GLU A 23 -27.70 18.74 -48.65
N ARG A 24 -26.37 18.78 -48.74
CA ARG A 24 -25.57 19.90 -49.31
C ARG A 24 -25.76 21.25 -48.60
N GLN A 25 -26.26 21.25 -47.38
CA GLN A 25 -26.43 22.49 -46.58
C GLN A 25 -25.07 23.02 -46.06
N ILE A 26 -24.12 22.15 -45.79
CA ILE A 26 -22.77 22.50 -45.36
C ILE A 26 -21.71 21.65 -46.09
N THR A 27 -20.50 22.18 -46.18
CA THR A 27 -19.37 21.45 -46.76
C THR A 27 -18.77 20.50 -45.72
N LEU A 28 -18.09 19.45 -46.16
CA LEU A 28 -17.39 18.51 -45.28
C LEU A 28 -16.28 19.19 -44.45
N LYS A 29 -15.70 20.29 -44.93
CA LYS A 29 -14.75 21.12 -44.15
C LYS A 29 -15.45 21.79 -42.96
N GLN A 30 -16.62 22.39 -43.19
CA GLN A 30 -17.44 22.97 -42.12
C GLN A 30 -17.95 21.94 -41.14
N ALA A 31 -18.32 20.74 -41.61
CA ALA A 31 -18.70 19.62 -40.76
C ALA A 31 -17.54 19.15 -39.87
N ALA A 32 -16.32 19.12 -40.36
CA ALA A 32 -15.14 18.78 -39.57
C ALA A 32 -14.94 19.73 -38.39
N ILE A 33 -15.10 21.04 -38.62
CA ILE A 33 -15.03 22.07 -37.58
C ILE A 33 -16.16 21.83 -36.54
N LYS A 34 -17.41 21.67 -36.99
CA LYS A 34 -18.56 21.45 -36.11
C LYS A 34 -18.44 20.15 -35.28
N MET A 35 -17.84 19.10 -35.87
CA MET A 35 -17.57 17.82 -35.17
C MET A 35 -16.29 17.86 -34.30
N GLN A 36 -15.52 18.95 -34.35
CA GLN A 36 -14.22 19.10 -33.65
C GLN A 36 -13.23 17.98 -34.01
N VAL A 37 -13.09 17.67 -35.31
CA VAL A 37 -12.16 16.68 -35.82
C VAL A 37 -11.37 17.23 -37.00
N CYS A 38 -10.18 16.69 -37.27
CA CYS A 38 -9.45 17.07 -38.47
C CYS A 38 -10.19 16.62 -39.75
N TYR A 39 -9.98 17.29 -40.85
CA TYR A 39 -10.63 17.02 -42.13
C TYR A 39 -10.46 15.59 -42.61
N ARG A 40 -9.25 15.00 -42.38
CA ARG A 40 -8.97 13.57 -42.70
C ARG A 40 -9.87 12.63 -41.94
N GLN A 41 -10.11 12.92 -40.67
CA GLN A 41 -11.01 12.15 -39.81
C GLN A 41 -12.48 12.34 -40.21
N ALA A 42 -12.88 13.56 -40.57
CA ALA A 42 -14.21 13.82 -41.08
C ALA A 42 -14.52 13.04 -42.34
N LYS A 43 -13.58 12.98 -43.32
CA LYS A 43 -13.70 12.12 -44.52
C LYS A 43 -13.93 10.65 -44.17
N ARG A 44 -13.16 10.10 -43.21
CA ARG A 44 -13.31 8.70 -42.78
C ARG A 44 -14.67 8.42 -42.14
N ILE A 45 -15.17 9.37 -41.32
CA ILE A 45 -16.46 9.25 -40.64
C ILE A 45 -17.57 9.36 -41.69
N TYR A 46 -17.48 10.32 -42.61
CA TYR A 46 -18.44 10.55 -43.67
C TYR A 46 -18.56 9.34 -44.62
N LYS A 47 -17.42 8.76 -45.03
CA LYS A 47 -17.42 7.53 -45.88
C LYS A 47 -18.17 6.40 -45.17
N ARG A 48 -17.91 6.15 -43.90
CA ARG A 48 -18.61 5.10 -43.10
C ARG A 48 -20.10 5.42 -42.93
N TYR A 49 -20.43 6.68 -42.79
CA TYR A 49 -21.83 7.10 -42.70
C TYR A 49 -22.59 6.85 -43.98
N LEU A 50 -21.97 7.10 -45.15
CA LEU A 50 -22.58 6.80 -46.46
C LEU A 50 -22.74 5.29 -46.67
N GLU A 51 -21.77 4.48 -46.25
CA GLU A 51 -21.76 3.01 -46.44
C GLU A 51 -22.72 2.28 -45.46
N GLN A 52 -22.83 2.75 -44.22
CA GLN A 52 -23.46 1.99 -43.14
C GLN A 52 -24.55 2.80 -42.39
N GLY A 53 -24.87 3.98 -42.86
CA GLY A 53 -25.81 4.88 -42.14
C GLY A 53 -25.33 5.20 -40.72
N ASP A 54 -26.26 5.29 -39.81
CA ASP A 54 -26.00 5.59 -38.40
C ASP A 54 -25.13 4.52 -37.68
N LYS A 55 -25.18 3.26 -38.17
CA LYS A 55 -24.27 2.20 -37.67
C LYS A 55 -22.81 2.55 -37.87
N GLY A 56 -22.45 3.25 -38.96
CA GLY A 56 -21.10 3.71 -39.28
C GLY A 56 -20.54 4.77 -38.33
N LEU A 57 -21.40 5.40 -37.53
CA LEU A 57 -21.02 6.39 -36.53
C LEU A 57 -20.60 5.77 -35.19
N LEU A 58 -21.00 4.54 -34.92
CA LEU A 58 -20.66 3.82 -33.71
C LEU A 58 -19.16 3.50 -33.68
N HIS A 59 -18.61 3.49 -32.46
CA HIS A 59 -17.22 3.09 -32.30
C HIS A 59 -17.03 1.60 -32.63
N LYS A 60 -16.03 1.25 -33.43
CA LYS A 60 -15.79 -0.13 -33.91
C LYS A 60 -15.60 -1.18 -32.80
N SER A 61 -15.24 -0.76 -31.58
CA SER A 61 -15.11 -1.64 -30.42
C SER A 61 -16.38 -1.71 -29.55
N LEU A 62 -17.47 -1.00 -29.95
CA LEU A 62 -18.71 -1.09 -29.20
C LEU A 62 -19.23 -2.53 -29.23
N GLY A 63 -19.54 -3.09 -28.07
CA GLY A 63 -20.00 -4.48 -27.93
C GLY A 63 -18.90 -5.55 -28.04
N LYS A 64 -17.65 -5.18 -28.39
CA LYS A 64 -16.55 -6.15 -28.44
C LYS A 64 -15.84 -6.22 -27.09
N PRO A 65 -15.48 -7.42 -26.62
CA PRO A 65 -14.67 -7.57 -25.42
C PRO A 65 -13.30 -6.92 -25.62
N SER A 66 -12.75 -6.31 -24.54
CA SER A 66 -11.39 -5.74 -24.58
C SER A 66 -10.35 -6.83 -24.88
N SER A 67 -9.34 -6.50 -25.71
CA SER A 67 -8.19 -7.38 -25.95
C SER A 67 -7.40 -7.73 -24.69
N LYS A 68 -7.54 -6.91 -23.64
CA LYS A 68 -6.95 -7.14 -22.30
C LYS A 68 -7.89 -7.88 -21.36
N ARG A 69 -8.97 -8.47 -21.85
CA ARG A 69 -9.91 -9.23 -21.02
C ARG A 69 -9.20 -10.49 -20.50
N VAL A 70 -9.22 -10.66 -19.18
CA VAL A 70 -8.71 -11.88 -18.55
C VAL A 70 -9.62 -13.05 -18.92
N ASP A 71 -9.03 -14.20 -19.23
CA ASP A 71 -9.74 -15.44 -19.56
C ASP A 71 -10.70 -15.86 -18.42
N GLU A 72 -11.84 -16.44 -18.78
CA GLU A 72 -12.86 -16.85 -17.79
C GLU A 72 -12.38 -18.00 -16.90
N ASN A 73 -11.55 -18.90 -17.43
CA ASN A 73 -10.97 -20.01 -16.66
C ASN A 73 -10.00 -19.48 -15.60
N ILE A 74 -9.18 -18.48 -15.98
CA ILE A 74 -8.28 -17.80 -15.04
C ILE A 74 -9.09 -17.12 -13.93
N LYS A 75 -10.21 -16.46 -14.27
CA LYS A 75 -11.06 -15.81 -13.28
C LYS A 75 -11.68 -16.81 -12.30
N LYS A 76 -12.19 -17.94 -12.81
CA LYS A 76 -12.74 -19.02 -11.96
C LYS A 76 -11.68 -19.55 -11.02
N LYS A 77 -10.50 -19.89 -11.52
CA LYS A 77 -9.38 -20.37 -10.71
C LYS A 77 -8.93 -19.36 -9.65
N CYS A 78 -8.91 -18.05 -9.97
CA CYS A 78 -8.63 -17.00 -8.97
C CYS A 78 -9.66 -16.97 -7.85
N LEU A 79 -10.95 -17.14 -8.16
CA LEU A 79 -12.02 -17.14 -7.15
C LEU A 79 -11.95 -18.39 -6.26
N GLU A 80 -11.67 -19.55 -6.82
CA GLU A 80 -11.49 -20.81 -6.10
C GLU A 80 -10.30 -20.73 -5.12
N LEU A 81 -9.13 -20.34 -5.61
CA LEU A 81 -7.93 -20.15 -4.79
C LEU A 81 -8.12 -19.07 -3.71
N TYR A 82 -8.84 -17.99 -4.04
CA TYR A 82 -9.14 -16.96 -3.05
C TYR A 82 -10.03 -17.50 -1.94
N ALA A 83 -11.08 -18.23 -2.25
CA ALA A 83 -11.98 -18.80 -1.25
C ALA A 83 -11.26 -19.86 -0.37
N GLU A 84 -10.36 -20.67 -0.95
CA GLU A 84 -9.63 -21.72 -0.25
C GLU A 84 -8.49 -21.18 0.61
N LYS A 85 -7.59 -20.34 0.03
CA LYS A 85 -6.31 -19.98 0.64
C LYS A 85 -6.23 -18.51 1.11
N TYR A 86 -6.96 -17.59 0.47
CA TYR A 86 -6.77 -16.15 0.60
C TYR A 86 -8.02 -15.38 1.05
N HIS A 87 -9.00 -16.05 1.64
CA HIS A 87 -10.34 -15.50 1.95
C HIS A 87 -10.32 -14.20 2.78
N ASP A 88 -9.31 -13.98 3.60
CA ASP A 88 -9.12 -12.77 4.44
C ASP A 88 -8.08 -11.79 3.89
N PHE A 89 -7.50 -12.08 2.72
CA PHE A 89 -6.49 -11.21 2.11
C PHE A 89 -7.17 -10.03 1.42
N GLY A 90 -6.56 -8.83 1.55
CA GLY A 90 -6.95 -7.72 0.69
C GLY A 90 -6.60 -8.04 -0.79
N PRO A 91 -7.38 -7.53 -1.76
CA PRO A 91 -7.19 -7.87 -3.18
C PRO A 91 -5.77 -7.62 -3.71
N THR A 92 -5.05 -6.63 -3.14
CA THR A 92 -3.66 -6.34 -3.52
C THR A 92 -2.73 -7.45 -3.08
N LEU A 93 -2.80 -7.88 -1.81
CA LEU A 93 -1.97 -8.97 -1.30
C LEU A 93 -2.35 -10.30 -1.94
N ALA A 94 -3.64 -10.55 -2.16
CA ALA A 94 -4.11 -11.75 -2.85
C ALA A 94 -3.57 -11.85 -4.28
N ALA A 95 -3.58 -10.75 -5.05
CA ALA A 95 -3.02 -10.73 -6.40
C ALA A 95 -1.50 -11.03 -6.41
N GLU A 96 -0.76 -10.49 -5.44
CA GLU A 96 0.65 -10.78 -5.26
C GLU A 96 0.90 -12.26 -4.97
N LYS A 97 0.09 -12.87 -4.09
CA LYS A 97 0.25 -14.30 -3.74
C LYS A 97 -0.19 -15.24 -4.85
N LEU A 98 -1.23 -14.90 -5.59
CA LEU A 98 -1.61 -15.64 -6.80
C LEU A 98 -0.48 -15.66 -7.83
N GLU A 99 0.26 -14.54 -7.99
CA GLU A 99 1.42 -14.49 -8.90
C GLU A 99 2.62 -15.25 -8.32
N GLU A 100 2.94 -15.06 -7.03
CA GLU A 100 4.12 -15.65 -6.38
C GLU A 100 4.02 -17.16 -6.16
N LEU A 101 2.87 -17.65 -5.71
CA LEU A 101 2.69 -19.05 -5.26
C LEU A 101 1.91 -19.91 -6.26
N ASP A 102 0.98 -19.33 -6.99
CA ASP A 102 0.10 -20.08 -7.92
C ASP A 102 0.41 -19.77 -9.38
N GLY A 103 1.37 -18.87 -9.70
CA GLY A 103 1.78 -18.52 -11.05
C GLY A 103 0.72 -17.77 -11.87
N ILE A 104 -0.31 -17.21 -11.23
CA ILE A 104 -1.43 -16.54 -11.88
C ILE A 104 -1.27 -15.04 -11.81
N LYS A 105 -0.89 -14.42 -12.92
CA LYS A 105 -0.76 -12.97 -13.01
C LYS A 105 -2.11 -12.30 -13.29
N ILE A 106 -2.62 -11.58 -12.30
CA ILE A 106 -3.86 -10.79 -12.40
C ILE A 106 -3.67 -9.41 -11.76
N ASN A 107 -4.18 -8.37 -12.43
CA ASN A 107 -4.16 -7.04 -11.83
C ASN A 107 -5.06 -6.97 -10.59
N HIS A 108 -4.56 -6.40 -9.50
CA HIS A 108 -5.26 -6.32 -8.21
C HIS A 108 -6.63 -5.63 -8.29
N GLU A 109 -6.81 -4.63 -9.18
CA GLU A 109 -8.09 -3.96 -9.38
C GLU A 109 -9.08 -4.86 -10.14
N THR A 110 -8.60 -5.66 -11.09
CA THR A 110 -9.42 -6.67 -11.77
C THR A 110 -9.87 -7.75 -10.78
N LEU A 111 -8.94 -8.25 -9.96
CA LEU A 111 -9.26 -9.20 -8.90
C LEU A 111 -10.27 -8.60 -7.90
N ARG A 112 -10.08 -7.37 -7.47
CA ARG A 112 -10.99 -6.67 -6.57
C ARG A 112 -12.42 -6.64 -7.10
N ARG A 113 -12.59 -6.30 -8.39
CA ARG A 113 -13.92 -6.29 -9.04
C ARG A 113 -14.55 -7.67 -9.12
N LEU A 114 -13.74 -8.69 -9.43
CA LEU A 114 -14.20 -10.08 -9.44
C LEU A 114 -14.67 -10.52 -8.06
N LEU A 115 -13.89 -10.26 -7.01
CA LEU A 115 -14.22 -10.62 -5.63
C LEU A 115 -15.49 -9.90 -5.15
N ILE A 116 -15.67 -8.63 -5.48
CA ILE A 116 -16.92 -7.88 -5.17
C ILE A 116 -18.11 -8.53 -5.88
N LYS A 117 -17.99 -8.83 -7.17
CA LYS A 117 -19.05 -9.45 -7.96
C LYS A 117 -19.43 -10.84 -7.42
N ALA A 118 -18.46 -11.58 -6.94
CA ALA A 118 -18.67 -12.91 -6.33
C ALA A 118 -19.13 -12.86 -4.85
N GLY A 119 -19.24 -11.66 -4.25
CA GLY A 119 -19.63 -11.52 -2.84
C GLY A 119 -18.54 -11.95 -1.84
N LEU A 120 -17.32 -12.26 -2.32
CA LEU A 120 -16.21 -12.75 -1.51
C LEU A 120 -15.42 -11.63 -0.80
N TRP A 121 -15.59 -10.39 -1.25
CA TRP A 121 -14.91 -9.23 -0.66
C TRP A 121 -15.76 -7.98 -0.75
N SER A 122 -15.74 -7.16 0.30
CA SER A 122 -16.44 -5.89 0.35
C SER A 122 -15.52 -4.75 0.77
N ARG A 123 -15.72 -3.57 0.20
CA ARG A 123 -14.95 -2.38 0.57
C ARG A 123 -15.44 -1.83 1.91
N LYS A 124 -14.63 -1.94 2.96
CA LYS A 124 -14.88 -1.22 4.21
C LYS A 124 -14.62 0.27 4.01
N ARG A 125 -15.67 1.09 4.04
CA ARG A 125 -15.52 2.56 4.06
C ARG A 125 -14.90 2.96 5.40
N ARG A 126 -13.70 3.53 5.39
CA ARG A 126 -13.14 4.24 6.55
C ARG A 126 -13.42 5.72 6.38
N ARG A 127 -13.88 6.39 7.44
CA ARG A 127 -13.92 7.86 7.47
C ARG A 127 -12.49 8.35 7.36
N ASN A 128 -12.21 9.17 6.35
CA ASN A 128 -10.92 9.86 6.24
C ASN A 128 -10.93 11.01 7.28
N ILE A 129 -10.29 10.77 8.41
CA ILE A 129 -9.97 11.86 9.33
C ILE A 129 -8.80 12.61 8.70
N HIS A 130 -9.02 13.88 8.36
CA HIS A 130 -7.95 14.73 7.85
C HIS A 130 -6.95 14.96 8.99
N ARG A 131 -5.73 14.42 8.83
CA ARG A 131 -4.63 14.63 9.76
C ARG A 131 -3.53 15.37 9.02
N SER A 132 -3.01 16.44 9.61
CA SER A 132 -1.80 17.09 9.15
C SER A 132 -0.66 16.07 9.19
N ARG A 133 0.05 15.92 8.08
CA ARG A 133 1.20 15.01 7.97
C ARG A 133 2.47 15.83 8.16
N ARG A 134 3.30 15.41 9.11
CA ARG A 134 4.65 15.95 9.21
C ARG A 134 5.45 15.53 7.98
N GLU A 135 6.23 16.43 7.43
CA GLU A 135 7.17 16.15 6.35
C GLU A 135 8.20 15.10 6.76
N ARG A 136 8.77 14.42 5.79
CA ARG A 136 9.86 13.45 6.02
C ARG A 136 11.14 14.20 6.37
N ARG A 137 12.02 13.53 7.09
CA ARG A 137 13.41 13.97 7.16
C ARG A 137 14.05 13.82 5.78
N GLU A 138 15.07 14.63 5.52
CA GLU A 138 15.72 14.67 4.22
C GLU A 138 16.69 13.50 4.03
N CYS A 139 17.46 13.18 5.08
CA CYS A 139 18.53 12.21 5.00
C CYS A 139 18.20 10.89 5.71
N PHE A 140 18.66 9.78 5.12
CA PHE A 140 18.64 8.46 5.74
C PHE A 140 19.41 8.46 7.06
N GLY A 141 18.85 7.82 8.09
CA GLY A 141 19.46 7.77 9.43
C GLY A 141 19.35 9.06 10.25
N GLN A 142 18.75 10.12 9.70
CA GLN A 142 18.57 11.38 10.43
C GLN A 142 17.59 11.22 11.61
N MET A 143 16.58 10.39 11.48
CA MET A 143 15.68 10.06 12.56
C MET A 143 15.06 8.69 12.38
N LEU A 144 15.16 7.84 13.37
CA LEU A 144 14.49 6.55 13.46
C LEU A 144 13.27 6.64 14.36
N GLN A 145 12.14 6.09 13.93
CA GLN A 145 10.95 5.94 14.77
C GLN A 145 10.93 4.53 15.35
N PHE A 146 10.92 4.45 16.67
CA PHE A 146 10.87 3.21 17.47
C PHE A 146 9.50 2.97 18.02
N ASP A 147 9.01 1.73 17.91
CA ASP A 147 7.81 1.31 18.62
C ASP A 147 7.68 -0.21 18.70
N GLY A 148 7.01 -0.69 19.76
CA GLY A 148 6.62 -2.09 19.91
C GLY A 148 5.14 -2.28 19.56
N SER A 149 4.84 -3.30 18.76
CA SER A 149 3.47 -3.64 18.40
C SER A 149 3.06 -4.99 19.00
N HIS A 150 2.21 -4.93 20.01
CA HIS A 150 1.56 -6.11 20.58
C HIS A 150 0.40 -6.52 19.68
N HIS A 151 0.46 -7.73 19.12
CA HIS A 151 -0.57 -8.26 18.25
C HIS A 151 -0.62 -9.79 18.33
N LYS A 152 -1.69 -10.40 17.82
CA LYS A 152 -1.78 -11.86 17.63
C LYS A 152 -1.04 -12.27 16.37
N TRP A 153 0.29 -12.13 16.37
CA TRP A 153 1.14 -12.37 15.19
C TRP A 153 0.99 -13.78 14.61
N PHE A 154 0.74 -14.75 15.46
CA PHE A 154 0.51 -16.15 15.09
C PHE A 154 -0.98 -16.52 15.08
N GLU A 155 -1.89 -15.56 15.26
CA GLU A 155 -3.34 -15.78 15.42
C GLU A 155 -3.61 -16.70 16.63
N GLN A 156 -4.12 -17.92 16.39
CA GLN A 156 -4.32 -18.96 17.43
C GLN A 156 -3.24 -20.05 17.39
N ARG A 157 -2.24 -19.94 16.50
CA ARG A 157 -1.24 -20.97 16.22
C ARG A 157 0.01 -20.87 17.09
N GLY A 158 0.17 -19.80 17.85
CA GLY A 158 1.35 -19.56 18.66
C GLY A 158 1.14 -18.52 19.76
N PRO A 159 2.18 -18.19 20.53
CA PRO A 159 2.11 -17.30 21.65
C PRO A 159 1.80 -15.85 21.22
N LYS A 160 1.25 -15.07 22.15
CA LYS A 160 1.20 -13.60 22.02
C LYS A 160 2.61 -13.07 22.14
N CYS A 161 2.99 -12.16 21.27
CA CYS A 161 4.32 -11.58 21.26
C CYS A 161 4.27 -10.12 20.75
N CYS A 162 5.37 -9.44 20.86
CA CYS A 162 5.56 -8.06 20.45
C CYS A 162 6.50 -7.99 19.26
N LEU A 163 6.11 -7.27 18.20
CA LEU A 163 7.00 -6.89 17.12
C LEU A 163 7.72 -5.59 17.51
N MET A 164 9.00 -5.68 17.81
CA MET A 164 9.86 -4.50 17.94
C MET A 164 10.20 -3.99 16.53
N ASN A 165 10.00 -2.70 16.30
CA ASN A 165 10.12 -2.13 14.98
C ASN A 165 10.82 -0.78 14.97
N ILE A 166 11.72 -0.61 14.02
CA ILE A 166 12.34 0.67 13.65
C ILE A 166 11.89 1.02 12.22
N VAL A 167 11.61 2.29 12.02
CA VAL A 167 11.35 2.85 10.69
C VAL A 167 12.18 4.10 10.52
N ASP A 168 13.00 4.15 9.48
CA ASP A 168 13.67 5.38 9.08
C ASP A 168 12.67 6.41 8.55
N ASP A 169 12.73 7.61 9.08
CA ASP A 169 11.76 8.66 8.78
C ASP A 169 11.85 9.16 7.34
N ALA A 170 13.06 9.24 6.79
CA ALA A 170 13.30 9.71 5.44
C ALA A 170 12.80 8.72 4.37
N THR A 171 13.22 7.48 4.48
CA THR A 171 13.01 6.48 3.44
C THR A 171 11.81 5.55 3.70
N GLY A 172 11.43 5.38 4.98
CA GLY A 172 10.48 4.36 5.39
C GLY A 172 11.07 2.94 5.43
N MET A 173 12.40 2.79 5.26
CA MET A 173 13.08 1.53 5.48
C MET A 173 12.83 1.05 6.91
N THR A 174 12.60 -0.24 7.06
CA THR A 174 12.23 -0.83 8.35
C THR A 174 13.14 -1.98 8.72
N GLN A 175 13.40 -2.12 10.02
CA GLN A 175 14.04 -3.27 10.63
C GLN A 175 13.22 -3.69 11.85
N SER A 176 13.03 -4.99 12.04
CA SER A 176 12.17 -5.48 13.10
C SER A 176 12.51 -6.91 13.50
N PHE A 177 12.09 -7.29 14.69
CA PHE A 177 12.07 -8.68 15.15
C PHE A 177 10.96 -8.90 16.18
N LEU A 178 10.53 -10.15 16.32
CA LEU A 178 9.56 -10.57 17.33
C LEU A 178 10.27 -10.92 18.64
N THR A 179 9.67 -10.50 19.73
CA THR A 179 10.08 -10.82 21.11
C THR A 179 8.82 -11.09 21.94
N GLU A 180 8.98 -11.72 23.09
CA GLU A 180 7.84 -11.99 23.98
C GLU A 180 7.20 -10.67 24.49
N GLN A 181 8.03 -9.71 24.88
CA GLN A 181 7.60 -8.43 25.45
C GLN A 181 8.47 -7.28 24.97
N GLU A 182 7.94 -6.07 25.03
CA GLU A 182 8.68 -4.84 24.78
C GLU A 182 9.53 -4.48 26.00
N THR A 183 10.83 -4.76 25.91
CA THR A 183 11.80 -4.51 27.00
C THR A 183 12.91 -3.56 26.56
N THR A 184 13.64 -3.01 27.51
CA THR A 184 14.83 -2.20 27.22
C THR A 184 15.90 -3.02 26.48
N GLU A 185 16.07 -4.29 26.82
CA GLU A 185 16.99 -5.20 26.12
C GLU A 185 16.58 -5.39 24.66
N ALA A 186 15.28 -5.63 24.40
CA ALA A 186 14.76 -5.74 23.05
C ALA A 186 14.97 -4.45 22.25
N ALA A 187 14.77 -3.29 22.87
CA ALA A 187 15.04 -1.99 22.24
C ALA A 187 16.54 -1.82 21.90
N MET A 188 17.43 -2.17 22.80
CA MET A 188 18.88 -2.10 22.58
C MET A 188 19.32 -3.07 21.48
N ARG A 189 18.82 -4.32 21.48
CA ARG A 189 19.09 -5.30 20.42
C ARG A 189 18.64 -4.81 19.05
N LEU A 190 17.49 -4.16 18.98
CA LEU A 190 16.94 -3.61 17.74
C LEU A 190 17.82 -2.46 17.22
N LEU A 191 18.20 -1.53 18.10
CA LEU A 191 19.10 -0.42 17.77
C LEU A 191 20.48 -0.93 17.33
N TRP A 192 21.04 -1.91 18.03
CA TRP A 192 22.31 -2.54 17.66
C TRP A 192 22.26 -3.12 16.25
N GLY A 193 21.24 -3.95 15.96
CA GLY A 193 21.09 -4.52 14.63
C GLY A 193 20.94 -3.47 13.53
N TRP A 194 20.33 -2.32 13.82
CA TRP A 194 20.31 -1.19 12.90
C TRP A 194 21.69 -0.61 12.68
N ILE A 195 22.44 -0.37 13.77
CA ILE A 195 23.79 0.24 13.71
C ILE A 195 24.76 -0.66 12.94
N ASP A 196 24.70 -1.97 13.15
CA ASP A 196 25.55 -2.94 12.44
C ASP A 196 25.32 -2.91 10.91
N CYS A 197 24.09 -2.68 10.49
CA CYS A 197 23.75 -2.67 9.07
C CYS A 197 23.89 -1.31 8.39
N HIS A 198 23.63 -0.21 9.14
CA HIS A 198 23.40 1.11 8.55
C HIS A 198 24.20 2.24 9.20
N GLY A 199 24.90 1.96 10.29
CA GLY A 199 25.62 2.98 11.06
C GLY A 199 24.74 3.68 12.13
N ILE A 200 25.37 4.60 12.85
CA ILE A 200 24.76 5.30 14.00
C ILE A 200 23.79 6.36 13.50
N PRO A 201 22.50 6.32 13.90
CA PRO A 201 21.53 7.35 13.53
C PRO A 201 21.75 8.63 14.32
N GLN A 202 21.31 9.77 13.79
CA GLN A 202 21.41 11.05 14.49
C GLN A 202 20.40 11.15 15.64
N ALA A 203 19.17 10.65 15.44
CA ALA A 203 18.12 10.72 16.44
C ALA A 203 17.23 9.47 16.43
N VAL A 204 16.66 9.19 17.61
CA VAL A 204 15.65 8.15 17.83
C VAL A 204 14.39 8.79 18.42
N CYS A 205 13.24 8.58 17.77
CA CYS A 205 11.93 9.02 18.24
C CYS A 205 11.17 7.83 18.85
N CYS A 206 10.88 7.88 20.14
CA CYS A 206 10.21 6.80 20.87
C CYS A 206 9.11 7.33 21.81
N ASP A 207 8.29 6.41 22.36
CA ASP A 207 7.26 6.73 23.37
C ASP A 207 7.84 7.04 24.74
N LYS A 208 6.97 7.57 25.61
CA LYS A 208 7.20 7.74 27.05
C LYS A 208 7.09 6.41 27.81
N LYS A 209 7.60 5.30 27.26
CA LYS A 209 7.61 4.01 27.97
C LYS A 209 8.90 3.85 28.74
N ASN A 210 8.81 3.20 29.90
CA ASN A 210 9.97 2.94 30.78
C ASN A 210 11.08 2.09 30.09
N ALA A 211 10.76 1.39 29.02
CA ALA A 211 11.73 0.70 28.21
C ALA A 211 12.74 1.66 27.53
N TYR A 212 12.29 2.86 27.21
CA TYR A 212 13.08 3.86 26.48
C TYR A 212 13.53 5.01 27.36
N VAL A 213 12.59 5.63 28.10
CA VAL A 213 12.86 6.85 28.87
C VAL A 213 12.21 6.79 30.27
N ILE A 214 12.87 7.34 31.26
CA ILE A 214 12.27 7.52 32.59
C ILE A 214 11.50 8.84 32.56
N THR A 215 10.21 8.75 32.91
CA THR A 215 9.29 9.90 32.95
C THR A 215 8.81 10.28 34.35
N ARG A 216 9.22 9.48 35.35
CA ARG A 216 8.90 9.82 36.73
C ARG A 216 9.71 11.01 37.23
N GLU A 217 9.17 11.74 38.22
CA GLU A 217 9.92 12.76 38.93
C GLU A 217 11.13 12.14 39.64
N PRO A 218 12.26 12.86 39.73
CA PRO A 218 13.41 12.42 40.50
C PRO A 218 13.06 12.24 41.98
N THR A 219 13.62 11.23 42.62
CA THR A 219 13.51 11.05 44.06
C THR A 219 14.36 12.09 44.80
N MET A 220 14.08 12.33 46.08
CA MET A 220 14.84 13.28 46.91
C MET A 220 16.35 12.95 46.93
N SER A 221 16.71 11.66 46.94
CA SER A 221 18.10 11.23 46.89
C SER A 221 18.77 11.52 45.51
N GLU A 222 18.00 11.46 44.42
CA GLU A 222 18.48 11.80 43.09
C GLU A 222 18.64 13.33 42.92
N ILE A 223 17.72 14.10 43.53
CA ILE A 223 17.81 15.57 43.56
C ILE A 223 19.04 16.01 44.35
N ILE A 224 19.26 15.44 45.55
CA ILE A 224 20.41 15.76 46.39
C ILE A 224 21.74 15.43 45.70
N LYS A 225 21.77 14.29 44.94
CA LYS A 225 22.94 13.87 44.18
C LYS A 225 23.07 14.59 42.82
N ASN A 226 22.14 15.47 42.49
CA ASN A 226 22.06 16.14 41.17
C ASN A 226 22.14 15.17 39.97
N VAL A 227 21.54 13.97 40.12
CA VAL A 227 21.56 12.92 39.11
C VAL A 227 20.15 12.74 38.56
N ARG A 228 19.97 12.96 37.27
CA ARG A 228 18.71 12.60 36.60
C ARG A 228 18.72 11.10 36.25
N PRO A 229 17.70 10.34 36.65
CA PRO A 229 17.64 8.92 36.36
C PRO A 229 17.49 8.71 34.87
N LYS A 230 18.28 7.78 34.31
CA LYS A 230 18.28 7.42 32.89
C LYS A 230 18.16 5.91 32.73
N THR A 231 17.36 5.45 31.77
CA THR A 231 17.33 4.04 31.39
C THR A 231 18.67 3.59 30.79
N PRO A 232 18.98 2.29 30.78
CA PRO A 232 20.13 1.77 30.02
C PRO A 232 20.12 2.19 28.54
N PHE A 233 18.93 2.23 27.93
CA PHE A 233 18.75 2.70 26.54
C PHE A 233 19.15 4.17 26.38
N GLN A 234 18.70 5.05 27.28
CA GLN A 234 19.11 6.46 27.27
C GLN A 234 20.64 6.64 27.42
N LYS A 235 21.25 5.88 28.34
CA LYS A 235 22.70 5.92 28.54
C LYS A 235 23.49 5.45 27.31
N ALA A 236 23.01 4.40 26.64
CA ALA A 236 23.61 3.89 25.41
C ALA A 236 23.49 4.92 24.27
N CYS A 237 22.32 5.49 24.06
CA CYS A 237 22.12 6.54 23.05
C CYS A 237 23.03 7.75 23.30
N GLU A 238 23.14 8.19 24.56
CA GLU A 238 23.97 9.33 24.93
C GLU A 238 25.46 9.06 24.64
N LYS A 239 25.96 7.86 24.99
CA LYS A 239 27.34 7.45 24.67
C LYS A 239 27.63 7.41 23.18
N LEU A 240 26.64 7.08 22.36
CA LEU A 240 26.74 7.01 20.90
C LEU A 240 26.46 8.35 20.23
N GLY A 241 26.16 9.41 20.98
CA GLY A 241 25.76 10.71 20.42
C GLY A 241 24.38 10.74 19.75
N ILE A 242 23.52 9.78 20.05
CA ILE A 242 22.17 9.66 19.48
C ILE A 242 21.21 10.54 20.27
N GLN A 243 20.54 11.48 19.62
CA GLN A 243 19.50 12.31 20.25
C GLN A 243 18.23 11.49 20.46
N ILE A 244 17.70 11.48 21.69
CA ILE A 244 16.37 10.90 21.96
C ILE A 244 15.30 11.98 21.87
N ILE A 245 14.32 11.75 21.00
CA ILE A 245 13.13 12.59 20.82
C ILE A 245 11.93 11.85 21.38
N VAL A 246 11.34 12.39 22.44
CA VAL A 246 10.16 11.78 23.06
C VAL A 246 8.90 12.22 22.30
N ALA A 247 8.15 11.25 21.80
CA ALA A 247 6.91 11.50 21.08
C ALA A 247 5.81 11.96 22.03
N HIS A 248 5.27 13.14 21.83
CA HIS A 248 4.14 13.67 22.62
C HIS A 248 2.76 13.35 22.02
N SER A 249 2.71 12.86 20.80
CA SER A 249 1.47 12.50 20.10
C SER A 249 1.68 11.33 19.15
N ALA A 250 0.60 10.59 18.86
CA ALA A 250 0.60 9.54 17.85
C ALA A 250 1.05 10.05 16.46
N GLN A 251 0.79 11.33 16.16
CA GLN A 251 1.17 11.94 14.89
C GLN A 251 2.69 12.04 14.71
N SER A 252 3.45 12.22 15.80
CA SER A 252 4.92 12.30 15.74
C SER A 252 5.58 10.98 15.32
N LYS A 253 4.89 9.84 15.53
CA LYS A 253 5.31 8.49 15.15
C LYS A 253 4.45 7.86 14.04
N GLY A 254 3.77 8.66 13.25
CA GLY A 254 2.80 8.17 12.26
C GLY A 254 3.38 7.25 11.19
N ARG A 255 4.70 7.17 11.01
CA ARG A 255 5.35 6.25 10.04
C ARG A 255 5.44 4.84 10.60
N VAL A 256 5.93 4.69 11.83
CA VAL A 256 6.02 3.37 12.47
C VAL A 256 4.63 2.80 12.72
N GLU A 257 3.63 3.63 13.11
CA GLU A 257 2.25 3.18 13.25
C GLU A 257 1.67 2.65 11.93
N ARG A 258 1.91 3.37 10.82
CA ARG A 258 1.48 2.91 9.49
C ARG A 258 2.18 1.63 9.09
N ASN A 259 3.47 1.52 9.39
CA ASN A 259 4.26 0.34 9.12
C ASN A 259 3.73 -0.85 9.93
N HIS A 260 3.36 -0.68 11.21
CA HIS A 260 2.66 -1.71 11.99
C HIS A 260 1.39 -2.20 11.31
N GLY A 261 0.58 -1.29 10.75
CA GLY A 261 -0.60 -1.68 9.98
C GLY A 261 -0.27 -2.55 8.76
N VAL A 262 0.85 -2.30 8.09
CA VAL A 262 1.34 -3.15 6.99
C VAL A 262 1.75 -4.53 7.49
N TYR A 263 2.48 -4.60 8.60
CA TYR A 263 2.86 -5.88 9.20
C TYR A 263 1.65 -6.68 9.70
N GLN A 264 0.73 -6.05 10.39
CA GLN A 264 -0.50 -6.69 10.89
C GLN A 264 -1.37 -7.24 9.77
N ASP A 265 -1.45 -6.54 8.62
CA ASP A 265 -2.19 -7.04 7.46
C ASP A 265 -1.42 -8.12 6.70
N ARG A 266 -0.10 -7.98 6.51
CA ARG A 266 0.68 -8.83 5.59
C ARG A 266 1.47 -9.91 6.31
N PHE A 267 2.23 -9.58 7.35
CA PHE A 267 3.17 -10.50 7.98
C PHE A 267 2.46 -11.66 8.69
N VAL A 268 1.33 -11.41 9.35
CA VAL A 268 0.50 -12.45 9.97
C VAL A 268 0.09 -13.52 8.94
N LYS A 269 -0.32 -13.07 7.76
CA LYS A 269 -0.75 -13.95 6.66
C LYS A 269 0.41 -14.68 6.01
N GLU A 270 1.57 -14.03 5.88
CA GLU A 270 2.81 -14.67 5.40
C GLU A 270 3.27 -15.77 6.35
N LEU A 271 3.24 -15.52 7.66
CA LEU A 271 3.56 -16.55 8.67
C LEU A 271 2.59 -17.73 8.60
N ARG A 272 1.32 -17.48 8.31
CA ARG A 272 0.31 -18.55 8.14
C ARG A 272 0.60 -19.39 6.90
N LEU A 273 0.87 -18.76 5.76
CA LEU A 273 1.22 -19.47 4.53
C LEU A 273 2.49 -20.30 4.68
N ALA A 274 3.49 -19.77 5.40
CA ALA A 274 4.74 -20.47 5.70
C ALA A 274 4.62 -21.51 6.83
N LYS A 275 3.42 -21.67 7.45
CA LYS A 275 3.17 -22.57 8.59
C LYS A 275 4.09 -22.32 9.78
N ILE A 276 4.45 -21.05 10.02
CA ILE A 276 5.33 -20.63 11.12
C ILE A 276 4.49 -20.27 12.34
N ASN A 277 4.88 -20.77 13.51
CA ASN A 277 4.16 -20.62 14.77
C ASN A 277 5.04 -20.35 16.00
N THR A 278 6.38 -20.22 15.82
CA THR A 278 7.31 -19.88 16.90
C THR A 278 8.06 -18.59 16.61
N ILE A 279 8.48 -17.87 17.66
CA ILE A 279 9.20 -16.60 17.55
C ILE A 279 10.52 -16.77 16.79
N GLU A 280 11.27 -17.82 17.06
CA GLU A 280 12.58 -18.08 16.46
C GLU A 280 12.46 -18.28 14.94
N LYS A 281 11.54 -19.15 14.52
CA LYS A 281 11.28 -19.40 13.08
C LYS A 281 10.75 -18.14 12.39
N ALA A 282 9.88 -17.39 13.08
CA ALA A 282 9.35 -16.14 12.54
C ALA A 282 10.44 -15.07 12.39
N ASN A 283 11.38 -14.97 13.33
CA ASN A 283 12.52 -14.06 13.22
C ASN A 283 13.46 -14.47 12.09
N ALA A 284 13.73 -15.75 11.91
CA ALA A 284 14.52 -16.23 10.79
C ALA A 284 13.85 -15.90 9.43
N PHE A 285 12.54 -16.12 9.32
CA PHE A 285 11.75 -15.79 8.13
C PHE A 285 11.72 -14.27 7.90
N LEU A 286 11.52 -13.49 8.97
CA LEU A 286 11.49 -12.03 8.92
C LEU A 286 12.78 -11.47 8.33
N GLN A 287 13.94 -11.91 8.84
CA GLN A 287 15.25 -11.42 8.40
C GLN A 287 15.59 -11.87 6.97
N LYS A 288 15.38 -13.16 6.67
CA LYS A 288 15.83 -13.74 5.39
C LYS A 288 14.92 -13.40 4.20
N ALA A 289 13.62 -13.29 4.42
CA ALA A 289 12.65 -13.19 3.34
C ALA A 289 11.76 -11.93 3.41
N TYR A 290 11.18 -11.65 4.58
CA TYR A 290 10.13 -10.64 4.66
C TYR A 290 10.68 -9.21 4.64
N LEU A 291 11.71 -8.90 5.43
CA LEU A 291 12.32 -7.56 5.49
C LEU A 291 12.90 -7.11 4.15
N PRO A 292 13.70 -7.92 3.44
CA PRO A 292 14.18 -7.53 2.12
C PRO A 292 13.02 -7.20 1.15
N LYS A 293 11.99 -8.05 1.14
CA LYS A 293 10.82 -7.88 0.28
C LYS A 293 10.04 -6.60 0.61
N ILE A 294 9.77 -6.36 1.89
CA ILE A 294 9.00 -5.20 2.36
C ILE A 294 9.77 -3.89 2.11
N ASN A 295 11.07 -3.86 2.37
CA ASN A 295 11.90 -2.71 2.14
C ASN A 295 12.01 -2.37 0.65
N THR A 296 12.25 -3.37 -0.21
CA THR A 296 12.24 -3.16 -1.67
C THR A 296 10.90 -2.60 -2.16
N LYS A 297 9.79 -2.99 -1.54
CA LYS A 297 8.45 -2.62 -2.00
C LYS A 297 8.01 -1.24 -1.51
N PHE A 298 8.36 -0.86 -0.30
CA PHE A 298 7.79 0.32 0.37
C PHE A 298 8.78 1.40 0.74
N ALA A 299 10.08 1.11 0.77
CA ALA A 299 11.07 2.14 0.97
C ALA A 299 11.20 3.01 -0.29
N ILE A 300 11.51 4.27 -0.07
CA ILE A 300 11.76 5.26 -1.14
C ILE A 300 13.18 5.82 -0.98
N ALA A 301 13.72 6.40 -2.04
CA ALA A 301 14.98 7.13 -1.94
C ALA A 301 14.83 8.33 -1.00
N PRO A 302 15.85 8.68 -0.19
CA PRO A 302 15.90 9.94 0.55
C PRO A 302 15.95 11.11 -0.43
N LEU A 303 15.63 12.30 0.06
CA LEU A 303 15.70 13.54 -0.73
C LEU A 303 17.12 13.93 -1.05
#